data_fe8bfa4e7c34821080cc024131262aa7
#
_entry.id   fe8bfa4e7c34821080cc024131262aa7
#
_cell.length_a   1.000
_cell.length_b   1.000
_cell.length_c   1.000
_cell.angle_alpha   90.00
_cell.angle_beta   90.00
_cell.angle_gamma   90.00
#
_symmetry.space_group_name_H-M   'P 1'
#
loop_
_entity.id
_entity.type
_entity.pdbx_description
1 polymer ?
#
loop_
_entity_poly.entity_id
_entity_poly.type
_entity_poly.pdbx_seq_one_letter_code
_entity_poly.pdbx_strand_id
1 'polypeptide(L)'
;HLKDGWSSLRPVDSLYLTNDPFSIEYENNFNNKKVKKIITLYPDGFLLDVEIDITKLSENTLTNSFSLNWTGGLPPTEQDTVNEQTFFGAYLHQGGELLDVKVSSGESFSNNYKGQTDWVAVRNKYFVVSFLDNIGNQIMGSSVSASFENNELYDIGVDLESNKIATISVYLGPLEYDRIKTLNMSLESIMNFGWGIFRPVAKGVLW
;
A
#
# COMPACT_ATOMS: atom_id res chain seq x y z
N HIS A 1 -15.68 -10.95 -1.80
CA HIS A 1 -15.17 -9.57 -1.74
C HIS A 1 -15.94 -8.76 -0.72
N LEU A 2 -15.21 -8.16 0.24
CA LEU A 2 -15.75 -7.20 1.22
C LEU A 2 -15.41 -5.76 0.75
N LYS A 3 -15.83 -5.37 -0.45
CA LYS A 3 -15.62 -4.02 -0.97
C LYS A 3 -16.51 -2.99 -0.28
N ASP A 4 -17.77 -3.36 -0.04
CA ASP A 4 -18.80 -2.48 0.47
C ASP A 4 -19.35 -3.00 1.80
N GLY A 5 -20.15 -2.18 2.49
CA GLY A 5 -20.81 -2.56 3.73
C GLY A 5 -20.00 -2.40 5.02
N TRP A 6 -18.86 -1.73 4.95
CA TRP A 6 -18.13 -1.31 6.14
C TRP A 6 -18.83 -0.13 6.81
N SER A 7 -19.14 -0.28 8.08
CA SER A 7 -19.71 0.78 8.89
C SER A 7 -18.75 1.15 10.02
N SER A 8 -18.49 2.45 10.19
CA SER A 8 -17.72 2.93 11.33
C SER A 8 -18.54 2.85 12.61
N LEU A 9 -17.94 2.32 13.66
CA LEU A 9 -18.55 2.28 15.00
C LEU A 9 -18.57 3.66 15.67
N ARG A 10 -17.70 4.57 15.22
CA ARG A 10 -17.64 5.95 15.68
C ARG A 10 -17.42 6.87 14.48
N PRO A 11 -18.49 7.37 13.84
CA PRO A 11 -18.34 8.32 12.75
C PRO A 11 -17.67 9.60 13.27
N VAL A 12 -16.63 10.06 12.59
CA VAL A 12 -15.88 11.28 12.90
C VAL A 12 -15.80 12.10 11.63
N ASP A 13 -16.27 13.35 11.68
CA ASP A 13 -16.23 14.25 10.52
C ASP A 13 -14.81 14.81 10.29
N SER A 14 -14.10 15.12 11.37
CA SER A 14 -12.73 15.60 11.34
C SER A 14 -12.02 15.28 12.65
N LEU A 15 -10.70 15.04 12.58
CA LEU A 15 -9.90 14.74 13.75
C LEU A 15 -8.56 15.46 13.67
N TYR A 16 -8.18 16.12 14.76
CA TYR A 16 -6.86 16.68 14.98
C TYR A 16 -6.06 15.77 15.90
N LEU A 17 -5.06 15.10 15.37
CA LEU A 17 -4.13 14.30 16.15
C LEU A 17 -3.06 15.22 16.75
N THR A 18 -2.90 15.18 18.07
CA THR A 18 -1.89 15.99 18.77
C THR A 18 -0.70 15.15 19.22
N ASN A 19 -0.90 14.26 20.18
CA ASN A 19 0.18 13.48 20.78
C ASN A 19 -0.07 11.97 20.77
N ASP A 20 -1.33 11.54 20.77
CA ASP A 20 -1.68 10.13 20.89
C ASP A 20 -2.21 9.56 19.56
N PRO A 21 -1.93 8.28 19.27
CA PRO A 21 -2.55 7.59 18.14
C PRO A 21 -4.07 7.54 18.28
N PHE A 22 -4.75 7.52 17.15
CA PHE A 22 -6.21 7.41 17.11
C PHE A 22 -6.62 6.24 16.22
N SER A 23 -7.50 5.39 16.74
CA SER A 23 -8.00 4.23 16.01
C SER A 23 -9.46 4.40 15.63
N ILE A 24 -9.75 4.09 14.37
CA ILE A 24 -11.11 4.02 13.82
C ILE A 24 -11.45 2.56 13.60
N GLU A 25 -12.52 2.11 14.21
CA GLU A 25 -12.99 0.72 14.09
C GLU A 25 -14.17 0.65 13.12
N TYR A 26 -14.08 -0.27 12.18
CA TYR A 26 -15.12 -0.60 11.21
C TYR A 26 -15.55 -2.04 11.38
N GLU A 27 -16.84 -2.28 11.23
CA GLU A 27 -17.39 -3.64 11.16
C GLU A 27 -18.04 -3.91 9.80
N ASN A 28 -17.97 -5.14 9.38
CA ASN A 28 -18.71 -5.69 8.24
C ASN A 28 -19.24 -7.08 8.60
N ASN A 29 -20.30 -7.51 7.93
CA ASN A 29 -20.87 -8.84 8.07
C ASN A 29 -20.60 -9.65 6.80
N PHE A 30 -19.90 -10.76 6.96
CA PHE A 30 -19.66 -11.73 5.89
C PHE A 30 -20.24 -13.08 6.30
N ASN A 31 -21.20 -13.59 5.52
CA ASN A 31 -21.90 -14.84 5.84
C ASN A 31 -22.44 -14.88 7.28
N ASN A 32 -23.10 -13.82 7.73
CA ASN A 32 -23.63 -13.64 9.10
C ASN A 32 -22.57 -13.67 10.22
N LYS A 33 -21.30 -13.50 9.87
CA LYS A 33 -20.20 -13.40 10.84
C LYS A 33 -19.55 -12.03 10.74
N LYS A 34 -19.19 -11.46 11.88
CA LYS A 34 -18.56 -10.14 11.95
C LYS A 34 -17.08 -10.22 11.58
N VAL A 35 -16.66 -9.28 10.75
CA VAL A 35 -15.27 -8.97 10.44
C VAL A 35 -15.00 -7.55 10.91
N LYS A 36 -13.87 -7.32 11.56
CA LYS A 36 -13.46 -5.99 11.99
C LYS A 36 -12.24 -5.52 11.20
N LYS A 37 -12.20 -4.22 10.97
CA LYS A 37 -11.05 -3.51 10.44
C LYS A 37 -10.77 -2.31 11.35
N ILE A 38 -9.57 -2.23 11.89
CA ILE A 38 -9.14 -1.13 12.73
C ILE A 38 -8.04 -0.39 11.98
N ILE A 39 -8.22 0.91 11.81
CA ILE A 39 -7.21 1.80 11.20
C ILE A 39 -6.68 2.69 12.31
N THR A 40 -5.39 2.57 12.60
CA THR A 40 -4.70 3.39 13.60
C THR A 40 -3.85 4.44 12.92
N LEU A 41 -4.13 5.70 13.20
CA LEU A 41 -3.43 6.88 12.70
C LEU A 41 -2.46 7.38 13.77
N TYR A 42 -1.26 7.76 13.36
CA TYR A 42 -0.22 8.29 14.24
C TYR A 42 0.00 9.80 14.02
N PRO A 43 0.28 10.59 15.08
CA PRO A 43 0.33 12.05 14.99
C PRO A 43 1.38 12.61 14.03
N ASP A 44 2.56 11.99 13.99
CA ASP A 44 3.75 12.58 13.34
C ASP A 44 4.13 11.89 12.05
N GLY A 45 3.16 11.33 11.30
CA GLY A 45 3.57 10.57 10.15
C GLY A 45 2.53 10.35 9.09
N PHE A 46 3.01 9.74 8.05
CA PHE A 46 2.22 9.22 6.93
C PHE A 46 2.10 7.69 7.02
N LEU A 47 2.48 7.11 8.15
CA LEU A 47 2.22 5.71 8.49
C LEU A 47 0.88 5.60 9.19
N LEU A 48 0.18 4.55 8.84
CA LEU A 48 -0.99 4.07 9.57
C LEU A 48 -0.93 2.54 9.64
N ASP A 49 -1.55 1.96 10.66
CA ASP A 49 -1.69 0.51 10.73
C ASP A 49 -3.12 0.11 10.40
N VAL A 50 -3.24 -0.98 9.65
CA VAL A 50 -4.51 -1.62 9.32
C VAL A 50 -4.51 -3.00 9.94
N GLU A 51 -5.34 -3.19 10.96
CA GLU A 51 -5.60 -4.49 11.56
C GLU A 51 -6.91 -5.06 11.03
N ILE A 52 -6.87 -6.32 10.62
CA ILE A 52 -8.04 -7.08 10.16
C ILE A 52 -8.26 -8.25 11.09
N ASP A 53 -9.40 -8.27 11.79
CA ASP A 53 -9.82 -9.36 12.66
C ASP A 53 -10.90 -10.20 11.95
N ILE A 54 -10.51 -11.43 11.58
CA ILE A 54 -11.38 -12.45 10.99
C ILE A 54 -11.62 -13.62 11.95
N THR A 55 -11.37 -13.45 13.24
CA THR A 55 -11.48 -14.51 14.24
C THR A 55 -12.81 -15.25 14.16
N LYS A 56 -13.89 -14.53 13.87
CA LYS A 56 -15.24 -15.10 13.77
C LYS A 56 -15.52 -15.83 12.45
N LEU A 57 -14.65 -15.69 11.44
CA LEU A 57 -14.75 -16.43 10.19
C LEU A 57 -14.03 -17.77 10.25
N SER A 58 -12.96 -17.86 11.05
CA SER A 58 -11.95 -18.92 10.98
C SER A 58 -12.45 -20.32 11.35
N GLU A 59 -13.63 -20.46 11.95
CA GLU A 59 -14.14 -21.77 12.36
C GLU A 59 -14.61 -22.65 11.19
N ASN A 60 -14.81 -22.08 9.98
CA ASN A 60 -15.35 -22.80 8.83
C ASN A 60 -14.75 -22.38 7.47
N THR A 61 -13.66 -21.61 7.45
CA THR A 61 -13.00 -21.22 6.20
C THR A 61 -11.78 -22.10 5.94
N LEU A 62 -11.76 -22.72 4.77
CA LEU A 62 -10.64 -23.54 4.28
C LEU A 62 -9.46 -22.68 3.76
N THR A 63 -9.59 -21.36 3.79
CA THR A 63 -8.56 -20.44 3.30
C THR A 63 -7.75 -19.90 4.47
N ASN A 64 -6.46 -20.16 4.45
CA ASN A 64 -5.50 -19.66 5.45
C ASN A 64 -4.97 -18.27 5.11
N SER A 65 -5.55 -17.56 4.16
CA SER A 65 -5.10 -16.23 3.74
C SER A 65 -6.27 -15.35 3.29
N PHE A 66 -6.07 -14.05 3.37
CA PHE A 66 -6.94 -13.03 2.77
C PHE A 66 -6.11 -11.94 2.13
N SER A 67 -6.69 -11.22 1.19
CA SER A 67 -6.00 -10.14 0.49
C SER A 67 -6.51 -8.78 0.94
N LEU A 68 -5.59 -7.84 1.16
CA LEU A 68 -5.86 -6.42 1.34
C LEU A 68 -5.40 -5.68 0.09
N ASN A 69 -6.29 -4.88 -0.51
CA ASN A 69 -6.02 -4.22 -1.77
C ASN A 69 -6.20 -2.70 -1.67
N TRP A 70 -5.34 -1.98 -2.35
CA TRP A 70 -5.52 -0.58 -2.71
C TRP A 70 -5.89 -0.52 -4.19
N THR A 71 -7.07 0.01 -4.49
CA THR A 71 -7.61 0.06 -5.86
C THR A 71 -7.78 1.50 -6.32
N GLY A 72 -7.58 1.74 -7.61
CA GLY A 72 -7.70 3.05 -8.23
C GLY A 72 -6.43 3.90 -8.15
N GLY A 73 -5.29 3.31 -7.78
CA GLY A 73 -3.99 3.95 -7.79
C GLY A 73 -3.91 5.26 -7.01
N LEU A 74 -3.14 6.20 -7.54
CA LEU A 74 -3.09 7.59 -7.08
C LEU A 74 -3.51 8.50 -8.23
N PRO A 75 -4.47 9.41 -8.02
CA PRO A 75 -4.91 10.33 -9.07
C PRO A 75 -3.79 11.31 -9.43
N PRO A 76 -3.82 11.87 -10.64
CA PRO A 76 -2.93 12.96 -11.02
C PRO A 76 -3.19 14.20 -10.16
N THR A 77 -2.13 14.93 -9.85
CA THR A 77 -2.14 16.13 -9.01
C THR A 77 -1.82 17.40 -9.78
N GLU A 78 -1.25 17.27 -10.99
CA GLU A 78 -0.91 18.37 -11.86
C GLU A 78 -1.96 18.59 -12.97
N GLN A 79 -1.98 19.81 -13.54
CA GLN A 79 -2.79 20.09 -14.71
C GLN A 79 -2.25 19.40 -15.97
N ASP A 80 -0.92 19.26 -16.07
CA ASP A 80 -0.26 18.46 -17.10
C ASP A 80 -0.25 16.98 -16.71
N THR A 81 -1.40 16.35 -16.86
CA THR A 81 -1.59 14.94 -16.51
C THR A 81 -0.73 14.01 -17.36
N VAL A 82 -0.44 14.36 -18.60
CA VAL A 82 0.37 13.54 -19.52
C VAL A 82 1.81 13.43 -19.03
N ASN A 83 2.39 14.56 -18.58
CA ASN A 83 3.73 14.54 -18.01
C ASN A 83 3.74 13.78 -16.67
N GLU A 84 2.75 14.01 -15.82
CA GLU A 84 2.69 13.36 -14.51
C GLU A 84 2.54 11.84 -14.64
N GLN A 85 1.77 11.35 -15.61
CA GLN A 85 1.57 9.92 -15.88
C GLN A 85 2.88 9.17 -16.18
N THR A 86 3.90 9.84 -16.70
CA THR A 86 5.21 9.22 -16.94
C THR A 86 5.89 8.75 -15.65
N PHE A 87 5.46 9.25 -14.49
CA PHE A 87 5.95 8.88 -13.17
C PHE A 87 5.11 7.82 -12.48
N PHE A 88 3.95 7.48 -13.04
CA PHE A 88 3.08 6.46 -12.47
C PHE A 88 3.73 5.08 -12.60
N GLY A 89 3.60 4.28 -11.57
CA GLY A 89 4.13 2.93 -11.59
C GLY A 89 3.79 2.19 -10.30
N ALA A 90 3.83 0.87 -10.40
CA ALA A 90 3.77 0.00 -9.25
C ALA A 90 5.12 -0.70 -9.07
N TYR A 91 5.47 -0.93 -7.83
CA TYR A 91 6.75 -1.48 -7.43
C TYR A 91 6.53 -2.52 -6.35
N LEU A 92 7.38 -3.53 -6.31
CA LEU A 92 7.43 -4.45 -5.18
C LEU A 92 8.88 -4.78 -4.84
N HIS A 93 9.13 -5.04 -3.57
CA HIS A 93 10.41 -5.51 -3.06
C HIS A 93 10.23 -6.89 -2.48
N GLN A 94 10.93 -7.86 -3.07
CA GLN A 94 10.82 -9.26 -2.70
C GLN A 94 12.17 -9.95 -2.88
N GLY A 95 12.59 -10.73 -1.89
CA GLY A 95 13.85 -11.46 -1.96
C GLY A 95 15.09 -10.58 -2.09
N GLY A 96 15.03 -9.33 -1.61
CA GLY A 96 16.11 -8.35 -1.72
C GLY A 96 16.17 -7.61 -3.06
N GLU A 97 15.22 -7.85 -3.96
CA GLU A 97 15.18 -7.25 -5.29
C GLU A 97 13.98 -6.30 -5.44
N LEU A 98 14.21 -5.19 -6.14
CA LEU A 98 13.18 -4.25 -6.56
C LEU A 98 12.67 -4.64 -7.94
N LEU A 99 11.37 -4.88 -8.04
CA LEU A 99 10.67 -5.05 -9.32
C LEU A 99 9.90 -3.77 -9.64
N ASP A 100 10.14 -3.21 -10.84
CA ASP A 100 9.45 -2.04 -11.39
C ASP A 100 8.41 -2.54 -12.40
N VAL A 101 7.13 -2.31 -12.13
CA VAL A 101 6.03 -2.71 -13.00
C VAL A 101 5.52 -1.47 -13.72
N LYS A 102 5.89 -1.35 -14.99
CA LYS A 102 5.37 -0.33 -15.90
C LYS A 102 4.63 -0.99 -17.05
N VAL A 103 3.49 -0.43 -17.39
CA VAL A 103 2.65 -0.93 -18.46
C VAL A 103 2.60 0.12 -19.56
N SER A 104 2.74 -0.32 -20.80
CA SER A 104 2.66 0.59 -21.97
C SER A 104 1.23 1.02 -22.24
N SER A 105 1.07 2.21 -22.81
CA SER A 105 -0.25 2.74 -23.18
C SER A 105 -1.03 1.76 -24.06
N GLY A 106 -2.28 1.49 -23.70
CA GLY A 106 -3.17 0.56 -24.40
C GLY A 106 -3.05 -0.91 -23.99
N GLU A 107 -2.16 -1.25 -23.07
CA GLU A 107 -2.00 -2.60 -22.54
C GLU A 107 -2.66 -2.74 -21.17
N SER A 108 -3.04 -3.95 -20.81
CA SER A 108 -3.46 -4.31 -19.46
C SER A 108 -2.44 -5.29 -18.86
N PHE A 109 -2.22 -5.19 -17.56
CA PHE A 109 -1.31 -6.05 -16.82
C PHE A 109 -1.99 -6.57 -15.56
N SER A 110 -1.76 -7.83 -15.24
CA SER A 110 -2.16 -8.39 -13.96
C SER A 110 -1.22 -9.54 -13.61
N ASN A 111 -0.57 -9.46 -12.46
CA ASN A 111 0.30 -10.51 -11.98
C ASN A 111 0.18 -10.68 -10.45
N ASN A 112 0.36 -11.93 -10.02
CA ASN A 112 0.41 -12.31 -8.61
C ASN A 112 1.81 -12.84 -8.30
N TYR A 113 2.46 -12.26 -7.33
CA TYR A 113 3.79 -12.61 -6.87
C TYR A 113 3.66 -13.43 -5.58
N LYS A 114 4.17 -14.66 -5.61
CA LYS A 114 4.12 -15.56 -4.46
C LYS A 114 5.41 -15.47 -3.65
N GLY A 115 5.27 -15.65 -2.34
CA GLY A 115 6.38 -15.63 -1.40
C GLY A 115 6.44 -14.33 -0.61
N GLN A 116 7.28 -14.36 0.41
CA GLN A 116 7.44 -13.24 1.31
C GLN A 116 7.82 -11.97 0.55
N THR A 117 7.03 -10.92 0.75
CA THR A 117 7.20 -9.61 0.13
C THR A 117 7.47 -8.59 1.24
N ASP A 118 8.53 -7.80 1.10
CA ASP A 118 8.87 -6.77 2.08
C ASP A 118 7.90 -5.59 1.99
N TRP A 119 7.55 -5.21 0.76
CA TRP A 119 6.54 -4.19 0.50
C TRP A 119 6.07 -4.22 -0.96
N VAL A 120 4.87 -3.69 -1.20
CA VAL A 120 4.34 -3.36 -2.52
C VAL A 120 3.83 -1.93 -2.51
N ALA A 121 4.10 -1.18 -3.57
CA ALA A 121 3.81 0.25 -3.63
C ALA A 121 3.26 0.67 -5.00
N VAL A 122 2.45 1.73 -4.98
CA VAL A 122 2.05 2.51 -6.15
C VAL A 122 2.42 3.97 -5.93
N ARG A 123 2.94 4.61 -6.96
CA ARG A 123 3.30 6.03 -6.89
C ARG A 123 2.79 6.84 -8.07
N ASN A 124 2.59 8.13 -7.83
CA ASN A 124 2.61 9.16 -8.85
C ASN A 124 3.92 9.97 -8.76
N LYS A 125 3.94 11.19 -9.28
CA LYS A 125 5.12 12.05 -9.26
C LYS A 125 5.55 12.48 -7.85
N TYR A 126 4.59 12.69 -6.95
CA TYR A 126 4.80 13.33 -5.64
C TYR A 126 4.44 12.45 -4.45
N PHE A 127 3.60 11.45 -4.65
CA PHE A 127 3.05 10.64 -3.57
C PHE A 127 3.24 9.15 -3.82
N VAL A 128 3.26 8.41 -2.74
CA VAL A 128 3.32 6.96 -2.75
C VAL A 128 2.37 6.38 -1.71
N VAL A 129 1.72 5.27 -2.08
CA VAL A 129 1.04 4.36 -1.17
C VAL A 129 1.80 3.06 -1.17
N SER A 130 2.12 2.54 0.00
CA SER A 130 2.83 1.27 0.14
C SER A 130 2.29 0.46 1.29
N PHE A 131 2.03 -0.83 1.06
CA PHE A 131 1.88 -1.83 2.11
C PHE A 131 3.27 -2.31 2.53
N LEU A 132 3.55 -2.29 3.83
CA LEU A 132 4.87 -2.56 4.41
C LEU A 132 4.79 -3.74 5.37
N ASP A 133 5.65 -4.73 5.19
CA ASP A 133 5.84 -5.84 6.14
C ASP A 133 6.89 -5.46 7.21
N ASN A 134 6.61 -4.44 7.99
CA ASN A 134 7.52 -3.95 9.04
C ASN A 134 7.56 -4.84 10.29
N ILE A 135 6.62 -5.76 10.45
CA ILE A 135 6.59 -6.74 11.54
C ILE A 135 7.35 -8.01 11.13
N GLY A 136 7.45 -8.27 9.82
CA GLY A 136 8.12 -9.40 9.21
C GLY A 136 7.26 -10.66 9.09
N ASN A 137 7.34 -11.29 7.92
CA ASN A 137 6.67 -12.53 7.56
C ASN A 137 5.12 -12.51 7.57
N GLN A 138 4.50 -11.34 7.41
CA GLN A 138 3.04 -11.25 7.31
C GLN A 138 2.53 -11.23 5.86
N ILE A 139 3.30 -10.62 4.96
CA ILE A 139 2.97 -10.58 3.55
C ILE A 139 3.51 -11.84 2.86
N MET A 140 2.61 -12.78 2.57
CA MET A 140 2.93 -14.07 1.94
C MET A 140 2.83 -14.04 0.42
N GLY A 141 2.40 -12.93 -0.13
CA GLY A 141 2.27 -12.68 -1.56
C GLY A 141 1.80 -11.27 -1.83
N SER A 142 1.96 -10.85 -3.07
CA SER A 142 1.47 -9.55 -3.52
C SER A 142 0.86 -9.64 -4.91
N SER A 143 0.04 -8.66 -5.26
CA SER A 143 -0.56 -8.53 -6.58
C SER A 143 -0.39 -7.11 -7.10
N VAL A 144 -0.19 -7.03 -8.41
CA VAL A 144 -0.18 -5.76 -9.14
C VAL A 144 -1.04 -5.92 -10.37
N SER A 145 -1.96 -4.99 -10.59
CA SER A 145 -2.69 -4.90 -11.84
C SER A 145 -2.80 -3.46 -12.31
N ALA A 146 -2.90 -3.28 -13.62
CA ALA A 146 -3.10 -1.99 -14.25
C ALA A 146 -3.99 -2.16 -15.48
N SER A 147 -4.86 -1.18 -15.73
CA SER A 147 -5.70 -1.14 -16.92
C SER A 147 -5.68 0.26 -17.51
N PHE A 148 -5.35 0.35 -18.79
CA PHE A 148 -5.24 1.61 -19.51
C PHE A 148 -6.58 2.16 -20.02
N GLU A 149 -7.66 1.44 -19.85
CA GLU A 149 -8.97 1.92 -20.30
C GLU A 149 -9.46 3.17 -19.53
N ASN A 150 -8.92 3.40 -18.31
CA ASN A 150 -9.36 4.47 -17.42
C ASN A 150 -8.21 5.17 -16.68
N ASN A 151 -7.28 5.84 -17.39
CA ASN A 151 -6.26 6.71 -16.80
C ASN A 151 -5.05 6.04 -16.15
N GLU A 152 -4.59 4.87 -16.61
CA GLU A 152 -3.30 4.29 -16.23
C GLU A 152 -3.13 4.09 -14.71
N LEU A 153 -4.20 3.72 -14.01
CA LEU A 153 -4.13 3.52 -12.56
C LEU A 153 -3.71 2.09 -12.23
N TYR A 154 -2.80 1.98 -11.29
CA TYR A 154 -2.29 0.71 -10.80
C TYR A 154 -3.00 0.31 -9.51
N ASP A 155 -3.52 -0.90 -9.48
CA ASP A 155 -3.99 -1.54 -8.25
C ASP A 155 -2.86 -2.37 -7.65
N ILE A 156 -2.73 -2.35 -6.34
CA ILE A 156 -1.80 -3.19 -5.60
C ILE A 156 -2.53 -3.96 -4.51
N GLY A 157 -2.03 -5.13 -4.17
CA GLY A 157 -2.58 -5.95 -3.10
C GLY A 157 -1.52 -6.76 -2.40
N VAL A 158 -1.83 -7.17 -1.18
CA VAL A 158 -1.02 -8.07 -0.37
C VAL A 158 -1.87 -9.23 0.13
N ASP A 159 -1.28 -10.42 0.10
CA ASP A 159 -1.87 -11.61 0.68
C ASP A 159 -1.30 -11.81 2.08
N LEU A 160 -2.17 -11.80 3.06
CA LEU A 160 -1.83 -11.91 4.49
C LEU A 160 -2.23 -13.30 5.00
N GLU A 161 -1.38 -13.87 5.86
CA GLU A 161 -1.70 -15.13 6.51
C GLU A 161 -2.86 -14.95 7.48
N SER A 162 -3.82 -15.88 7.41
CA SER A 162 -5.02 -15.82 8.23
C SER A 162 -4.79 -16.43 9.62
N ASN A 163 -3.99 -15.75 10.45
CA ASN A 163 -3.83 -16.09 11.87
C ASN A 163 -4.92 -15.48 12.75
N LYS A 164 -6.13 -15.27 12.22
CA LYS A 164 -7.29 -14.65 12.87
C LYS A 164 -7.19 -13.11 12.94
N ILE A 165 -6.07 -12.55 13.30
CA ILE A 165 -5.79 -11.11 13.31
C ILE A 165 -4.49 -10.90 12.55
N ALA A 166 -4.51 -10.02 11.56
CA ALA A 166 -3.33 -9.59 10.84
C ALA A 166 -3.23 -8.06 10.86
N THR A 167 -2.02 -7.55 11.10
CA THR A 167 -1.73 -6.13 11.11
C THR A 167 -0.69 -5.84 10.04
N ILE A 168 -0.96 -4.84 9.21
CA ILE A 168 -0.06 -4.36 8.17
C ILE A 168 0.12 -2.84 8.31
N SER A 169 1.33 -2.35 8.14
CA SER A 169 1.55 -0.91 8.05
C SER A 169 1.37 -0.42 6.63
N VAL A 170 0.77 0.75 6.51
CA VAL A 170 0.57 1.43 5.23
C VAL A 170 1.23 2.80 5.31
N TYR A 171 2.15 3.06 4.39
CA TYR A 171 2.64 4.40 4.17
C TYR A 171 1.76 5.07 3.13
N LEU A 172 1.20 6.23 3.46
CA LEU A 172 0.35 7.04 2.59
C LEU A 172 0.85 8.48 2.67
N GLY A 173 1.76 8.87 1.81
CA GLY A 173 2.40 10.17 1.97
C GLY A 173 3.27 10.63 0.80
N PRO A 174 3.98 11.75 1.00
CA PRO A 174 4.85 12.33 -0.01
C PRO A 174 6.04 11.43 -0.31
N LEU A 175 6.48 11.46 -1.56
CA LEU A 175 7.66 10.76 -2.05
C LEU A 175 8.92 11.58 -1.71
N GLU A 176 9.22 11.75 -0.42
CA GLU A 176 10.38 12.48 0.11
C GLU A 176 11.45 11.50 0.58
N TYR A 177 12.67 11.63 0.02
CA TYR A 177 13.77 10.70 0.26
C TYR A 177 14.08 10.49 1.75
N ASP A 178 14.29 11.58 2.48
CA ASP A 178 14.69 11.49 3.89
C ASP A 178 13.61 10.85 4.77
N ARG A 179 12.36 11.19 4.50
CA ARG A 179 11.22 10.63 5.20
C ARG A 179 11.06 9.12 4.92
N ILE A 180 11.07 8.73 3.66
CA ILE A 180 10.90 7.33 3.26
C ILE A 180 12.06 6.48 3.75
N LYS A 181 13.28 7.01 3.73
CA LYS A 181 14.47 6.33 4.22
C LYS A 181 14.40 6.00 5.71
N THR A 182 13.69 6.81 6.53
CA THR A 182 13.52 6.51 7.97
C THR A 182 12.71 5.24 8.23
N LEU A 183 11.95 4.74 7.24
CA LEU A 183 11.21 3.49 7.34
C LEU A 183 12.14 2.26 7.40
N ASN A 184 13.40 2.40 6.97
CA ASN A 184 14.41 1.32 6.92
C ASN A 184 13.96 0.07 6.13
N MET A 185 13.12 0.26 5.12
CA MET A 185 12.53 -0.79 4.27
C MET A 185 13.05 -0.75 2.83
N SER A 186 14.06 0.10 2.54
CA SER A 186 14.55 0.35 1.17
C SER A 186 13.49 0.90 0.20
N LEU A 187 12.40 1.47 0.72
CA LEU A 187 11.32 2.03 -0.10
C LEU A 187 11.81 3.21 -0.94
N GLU A 188 12.86 3.91 -0.51
CA GLU A 188 13.51 4.98 -1.28
C GLU A 188 14.09 4.51 -2.62
N SER A 189 14.23 3.20 -2.82
CA SER A 189 14.70 2.64 -4.10
C SER A 189 13.75 2.91 -5.27
N ILE A 190 12.46 3.18 -5.01
CA ILE A 190 11.50 3.58 -6.05
C ILE A 190 11.75 4.99 -6.59
N MET A 191 12.54 5.78 -5.90
CA MET A 191 12.93 7.11 -6.36
C MET A 191 14.05 6.97 -7.37
N ASN A 192 13.70 7.07 -8.66
CA ASN A 192 14.67 7.01 -9.74
C ASN A 192 15.53 8.31 -9.76
N PHE A 193 16.70 8.28 -9.12
CA PHE A 193 17.69 9.35 -9.18
C PHE A 193 18.56 9.31 -10.45
N GLY A 194 17.98 8.86 -11.59
CA GLY A 194 18.74 8.69 -12.83
C GLY A 194 19.51 7.36 -12.90
N TRP A 195 20.31 7.17 -13.94
CA TRP A 195 21.14 5.99 -14.12
C TRP A 195 22.01 5.74 -12.89
N GLY A 196 22.27 4.48 -12.55
CA GLY A 196 22.97 4.10 -11.30
C GLY A 196 24.31 4.80 -11.06
N ILE A 197 24.96 5.30 -12.12
CA ILE A 197 26.21 6.09 -12.06
C ILE A 197 25.94 7.49 -11.46
N PHE A 198 24.75 8.08 -11.65
CA PHE A 198 24.41 9.41 -11.18
C PHE A 198 23.73 9.42 -9.81
N ARG A 199 23.33 8.26 -9.28
CA ARG A 199 22.71 8.15 -7.94
C ARG A 199 23.50 8.85 -6.82
N PRO A 200 24.82 8.65 -6.67
CA PRO A 200 25.59 9.30 -5.63
C PRO A 200 25.70 10.82 -5.85
N VAL A 201 25.77 11.26 -7.12
CA VAL A 201 25.85 12.69 -7.48
C VAL A 201 24.52 13.39 -7.25
N ALA A 202 23.39 12.78 -7.65
CA ALA A 202 22.06 13.33 -7.42
C ALA A 202 21.73 13.47 -5.92
N LYS A 203 22.19 12.52 -5.10
CA LYS A 203 22.07 12.59 -3.64
C LYS A 203 22.95 13.70 -3.04
N GLY A 204 24.11 14.01 -3.64
CA GLY A 204 25.01 15.07 -3.18
C GLY A 204 24.56 16.49 -3.55
N VAL A 205 23.68 16.65 -4.54
CA VAL A 205 23.16 17.96 -4.98
C VAL A 205 21.90 18.36 -4.20
N LEU A 206 21.23 17.42 -3.54
CA LEU A 206 20.04 17.67 -2.71
C LEU A 206 20.38 18.06 -1.26
N TRP A 207 21.66 18.34 -0.97
CA TRP A 207 22.13 18.89 0.32
C TRP A 207 22.42 20.36 0.21
#